data_36fdbc0c9aaf748280f382e672c5d37b
#
_entry.id   36fdbc0c9aaf748280f382e672c5d37b
#
_cell.length_a   1.000
_cell.length_b   1.000
_cell.length_c   1.000
_cell.angle_alpha   90.00
_cell.angle_beta   90.00
_cell.angle_gamma   90.00
#
_symmetry.space_group_name_H-M   'P 1'
#
loop_
_entity.id
_entity.type
_entity.pdbx_description
1 polymer ?
#
loop_
_entity_poly.entity_id
_entity_poly.type
_entity_poly.pdbx_seq_one_letter_code
_entity_poly.pdbx_strand_id
1 'polypeptide(L)'
;ILWVTEFTAGRILRIPMNAIAYGAVVYHTTGYYGPDSISVDADDNLYVALYESGRILVLNKDGYPYAQILMPGREEGKNLLSTHAMVRPGTKELYISTADDLTDEGSWIMKAPALGEGNKKAFQFT
;
A
#
# COMPACT_ATOMS: atom_id res chain seq x y z
N ILE A 1 -1.10 -15.42 -6.22
CA ILE A 1 -0.30 -14.28 -6.69
C ILE A 1 0.66 -13.88 -5.58
N LEU A 2 1.91 -13.66 -5.94
CA LEU A 2 2.90 -12.99 -5.11
C LEU A 2 3.04 -11.55 -5.61
N TRP A 3 2.90 -10.61 -4.70
CA TRP A 3 3.15 -9.20 -4.98
C TRP A 3 4.52 -8.81 -4.41
N VAL A 4 5.29 -8.05 -5.16
CA VAL A 4 6.62 -7.60 -4.77
C VAL A 4 6.76 -6.10 -5.03
N THR A 5 7.26 -5.38 -4.05
CA THR A 5 7.68 -3.98 -4.22
C THR A 5 9.20 -3.93 -4.35
N GLU A 6 9.66 -3.15 -5.30
CA GLU A 6 11.08 -2.79 -5.43
C GLU A 6 11.21 -1.29 -5.18
N PHE A 7 11.54 -0.92 -3.97
CA PHE A 7 11.54 0.47 -3.52
C PHE A 7 12.44 1.37 -4.38
N THR A 8 13.71 1.01 -4.50
CA THR A 8 14.69 1.84 -5.23
C THR A 8 14.46 1.86 -6.74
N ALA A 9 13.86 0.81 -7.28
CA ALA A 9 13.51 0.74 -8.71
C ALA A 9 12.15 1.37 -9.00
N GLY A 10 11.37 1.68 -7.98
CA GLY A 10 10.04 2.27 -8.14
C GLY A 10 9.05 1.37 -8.85
N ARG A 11 9.08 0.06 -8.56
CA ARG A 11 8.27 -0.91 -9.28
C ARG A 11 7.43 -1.78 -8.36
N ILE A 12 6.27 -2.19 -8.89
CA ILE A 12 5.42 -3.22 -8.28
C ILE A 12 5.28 -4.37 -9.28
N LEU A 13 5.61 -5.58 -8.82
CA LEU A 13 5.53 -6.79 -9.61
C LEU A 13 4.36 -7.66 -9.15
N ARG A 14 3.70 -8.29 -10.11
CA ARG A 14 2.66 -9.30 -9.91
C ARG A 14 3.16 -10.62 -10.47
N ILE A 15 3.27 -11.65 -9.64
CA ILE A 15 3.86 -12.92 -10.02
C ILE A 15 2.84 -14.04 -9.76
N PRO A 16 2.30 -14.68 -10.81
CA PRO A 16 1.48 -15.89 -10.63
C PRO A 16 2.36 -17.04 -10.12
N MET A 17 2.05 -17.58 -8.94
CA MET A 17 2.88 -18.59 -8.31
C MET A 17 2.87 -19.93 -9.04
N ASN A 18 1.84 -20.21 -9.80
CA ASN A 18 1.75 -21.40 -10.65
C ASN A 18 2.39 -21.22 -12.04
N ALA A 19 2.86 -20.02 -12.36
CA ALA A 19 3.41 -19.68 -13.67
C ALA A 19 4.39 -18.50 -13.52
N ILE A 20 5.47 -18.69 -12.76
CA ILE A 20 6.41 -17.64 -12.35
C ILE A 20 7.01 -16.89 -13.56
N ALA A 21 7.19 -17.59 -14.70
CA ALA A 21 7.70 -16.97 -15.92
C ALA A 21 6.78 -15.85 -16.48
N TYR A 22 5.53 -15.80 -16.06
CA TYR A 22 4.60 -14.74 -16.43
C TYR A 22 4.53 -13.60 -15.40
N GLY A 23 5.49 -13.54 -14.49
CA GLY A 23 5.65 -12.39 -13.61
C GLY A 23 5.92 -11.12 -14.40
N ALA A 24 5.28 -10.03 -14.03
CA ALA A 24 5.36 -8.77 -14.74
C ALA A 24 5.40 -7.58 -13.79
N VAL A 25 6.07 -6.50 -14.24
CA VAL A 25 5.94 -5.18 -13.63
C VAL A 25 4.58 -4.64 -14.05
N VAL A 26 3.72 -4.38 -13.09
CA VAL A 26 2.35 -3.88 -13.34
C VAL A 26 2.21 -2.40 -13.05
N TYR A 27 3.16 -1.83 -12.33
CA TYR A 27 3.14 -0.41 -12.00
C TYR A 27 4.55 0.15 -11.78
N HIS A 28 4.79 1.36 -12.29
CA HIS A 28 5.98 2.16 -12.01
C HIS A 28 5.56 3.42 -11.24
N THR A 29 6.25 3.71 -10.15
CA THR A 29 6.14 5.00 -9.48
C THR A 29 6.95 6.04 -10.24
N THR A 30 6.52 7.31 -10.15
CA THR A 30 7.24 8.45 -10.72
C THR A 30 7.91 9.26 -9.62
N GLY A 31 9.07 9.83 -9.90
CA GLY A 31 9.82 10.65 -8.95
C GLY A 31 10.87 9.85 -8.18
N TYR A 32 11.33 10.42 -7.06
CA TYR A 32 12.37 9.84 -6.20
C TYR A 32 11.89 8.74 -5.28
N TYR A 33 10.60 8.51 -5.24
CA TYR A 33 9.93 7.78 -4.18
C TYR A 33 9.42 6.45 -4.70
N GLY A 34 9.50 5.45 -3.86
CA GLY A 34 9.13 4.11 -4.25
C GLY A 34 8.01 3.53 -3.40
N PRO A 35 7.46 2.40 -3.85
CA PRO A 35 6.51 1.64 -3.07
C PRO A 35 7.23 0.99 -1.88
N ASP A 36 6.79 1.32 -0.66
CA ASP A 36 7.31 0.70 0.56
C ASP A 36 6.59 -0.63 0.79
N SER A 37 5.88 -0.81 1.87
CA SER A 37 5.23 -2.10 2.09
C SER A 37 3.81 -2.18 1.53
N ILE A 38 3.32 -3.39 1.42
CA ILE A 38 2.04 -3.72 0.80
C ILE A 38 1.23 -4.66 1.68
N SER A 39 -0.08 -4.62 1.51
CA SER A 39 -1.00 -5.61 2.06
C SER A 39 -2.15 -5.88 1.10
N VAL A 40 -2.84 -6.99 1.29
CA VAL A 40 -3.94 -7.44 0.43
C VAL A 40 -5.19 -7.65 1.29
N ASP A 41 -6.35 -7.18 0.82
CA ASP A 41 -7.62 -7.47 1.47
C ASP A 41 -8.26 -8.77 0.95
N ALA A 42 -9.46 -9.10 1.44
CA ALA A 42 -10.15 -10.34 1.07
C ALA A 42 -10.66 -10.37 -0.38
N ASP A 43 -10.75 -9.22 -1.03
CA ASP A 43 -11.13 -9.09 -2.43
C ASP A 43 -9.92 -9.00 -3.36
N ASP A 44 -8.71 -9.27 -2.84
CA ASP A 44 -7.43 -9.17 -3.55
C ASP A 44 -7.07 -7.76 -4.02
N ASN A 45 -7.61 -6.73 -3.38
CA ASN A 45 -7.12 -5.37 -3.56
C ASN A 45 -5.77 -5.20 -2.88
N LEU A 46 -4.81 -4.65 -3.58
CA LEU A 46 -3.47 -4.38 -3.08
C LEU A 46 -3.36 -2.93 -2.61
N TYR A 47 -3.01 -2.75 -1.34
CA TYR A 47 -2.76 -1.43 -0.76
C TYR A 47 -1.24 -1.20 -0.70
N VAL A 48 -0.78 -0.17 -1.38
CA VAL A 48 0.64 0.14 -1.54
C VAL A 48 0.95 1.47 -0.88
N ALA A 49 1.80 1.45 0.14
CA ALA A 49 2.28 2.68 0.76
C ALA A 49 3.34 3.32 -0.14
N LEU A 50 3.08 4.52 -0.62
CA LEU A 50 4.03 5.29 -1.43
C LEU A 50 4.80 6.24 -0.53
N TYR A 51 6.00 5.83 -0.14
CA TYR A 51 6.89 6.57 0.76
C TYR A 51 7.28 7.92 0.16
N GLU A 52 7.27 8.95 0.99
CA GLU A 52 7.48 10.37 0.63
C GLU A 52 6.43 10.96 -0.30
N SER A 53 5.36 10.23 -0.60
CA SER A 53 4.26 10.69 -1.45
C SER A 53 2.99 11.01 -0.67
N GLY A 54 2.91 10.60 0.59
CA GLY A 54 1.76 10.87 1.46
C GLY A 54 0.47 10.26 0.95
N ARG A 55 0.53 9.04 0.40
CA ARG A 55 -0.64 8.37 -0.14
C ARG A 55 -0.51 6.86 -0.13
N ILE A 56 -1.66 6.21 -0.11
CA ILE A 56 -1.80 4.78 -0.36
C ILE A 56 -2.42 4.61 -1.74
N LEU A 57 -1.72 3.94 -2.62
CA LEU A 57 -2.23 3.55 -3.93
C LEU A 57 -2.95 2.21 -3.80
N VAL A 58 -4.11 2.07 -4.42
CA VAL A 58 -4.84 0.79 -4.42
C VAL A 58 -4.90 0.24 -5.83
N LEU A 59 -4.36 -0.97 -5.99
CA LEU A 59 -4.46 -1.74 -7.23
C LEU A 59 -5.51 -2.83 -7.07
N ASN A 60 -6.19 -3.18 -8.16
CA ASN A 60 -7.06 -4.35 -8.14
C ASN A 60 -6.24 -5.66 -8.27
N LYS A 61 -6.91 -6.80 -8.22
CA LYS A 61 -6.29 -8.13 -8.31
C LYS A 61 -5.46 -8.37 -9.58
N ASP A 62 -5.72 -7.60 -10.63
CA ASP A 62 -5.02 -7.71 -11.92
C ASP A 62 -3.86 -6.70 -12.04
N GLY A 63 -3.68 -5.84 -11.03
CA GLY A 63 -2.58 -4.86 -10.98
C GLY A 63 -2.93 -3.49 -11.55
N TYR A 64 -4.20 -3.21 -11.84
CA TYR A 64 -4.62 -1.90 -12.32
C TYR A 64 -4.88 -0.96 -11.15
N PRO A 65 -4.29 0.25 -11.14
CA PRO A 65 -4.60 1.26 -10.13
C PRO A 65 -6.02 1.79 -10.36
N TYR A 66 -6.82 1.88 -9.30
CA TYR A 66 -8.18 2.38 -9.40
C TYR A 66 -8.62 3.26 -8.23
N ALA A 67 -7.80 3.39 -7.20
CA ALA A 67 -8.06 4.28 -6.07
C ALA A 67 -6.78 4.73 -5.42
N GLN A 68 -6.84 5.85 -4.72
CA GLN A 68 -5.79 6.28 -3.82
C GLN A 68 -6.40 6.95 -2.59
N ILE A 69 -5.68 6.85 -1.49
CA ILE A 69 -6.06 7.46 -0.22
C ILE A 69 -4.97 8.47 0.13
N LEU A 70 -5.35 9.72 0.20
CA LEU A 70 -4.42 10.83 0.42
C LEU A 70 -4.30 11.12 1.92
N MET A 71 -3.08 11.30 2.40
CA MET A 71 -2.85 11.65 3.79
C MET A 71 -3.20 13.12 4.05
N PRO A 72 -3.76 13.42 5.24
CA PRO A 72 -4.06 14.80 5.62
C PRO A 72 -2.79 15.66 5.63
N GLY A 73 -2.89 16.85 5.06
CA GLY A 73 -1.78 17.82 5.04
C GLY A 73 -0.69 17.52 4.01
N ARG A 74 -0.90 16.55 3.11
CA ARG A 74 0.13 16.22 2.12
C ARG A 74 0.44 17.39 1.17
N GLU A 75 -0.55 18.21 0.84
CA GLU A 75 -0.33 19.40 0.00
C GLU A 75 0.57 20.45 0.66
N GLU A 76 0.63 20.46 1.99
CA GLU A 76 1.53 21.32 2.75
C GLU A 76 2.85 20.61 3.10
N GLY A 77 3.10 19.43 2.55
CA GLY A 77 4.31 18.67 2.81
C GLY A 77 4.28 17.86 4.11
N LYS A 78 3.10 17.64 4.69
CA LYS A 78 2.93 16.85 5.92
C LYS A 78 2.50 15.41 5.62
N ASN A 79 2.82 14.50 6.54
CA ASN A 79 2.43 13.10 6.49
C ASN A 79 2.81 12.41 5.16
N LEU A 80 4.00 12.73 4.66
CA LEU A 80 4.48 12.19 3.38
C LEU A 80 5.06 10.78 3.50
N LEU A 81 5.50 10.37 4.70
CA LEU A 81 6.23 9.13 4.91
C LEU A 81 5.29 7.96 5.24
N SER A 82 4.43 7.62 4.28
CA SER A 82 3.56 6.44 4.41
C SER A 82 4.39 5.17 4.23
N THR A 83 4.41 4.30 5.23
CA THR A 83 5.25 3.10 5.25
C THR A 83 4.47 1.81 5.13
N HIS A 84 3.26 1.74 5.67
CA HIS A 84 2.41 0.55 5.62
C HIS A 84 0.94 0.91 5.71
N ALA A 85 0.10 0.11 5.07
CA ALA A 85 -1.34 0.17 5.22
C ALA A 85 -1.91 -1.24 5.30
N MET A 86 -2.85 -1.47 6.21
CA MET A 86 -3.46 -2.78 6.38
C MET A 86 -4.92 -2.64 6.79
N VAL A 87 -5.77 -3.46 6.18
CA VAL A 87 -7.19 -3.52 6.55
C VAL A 87 -7.34 -4.46 7.75
N ARG A 88 -8.00 -3.97 8.79
CA ARG A 88 -8.30 -4.78 9.96
C ARG A 88 -9.14 -6.00 9.56
N PRO A 89 -8.75 -7.22 9.97
CA PRO A 89 -9.46 -8.44 9.58
C PRO A 89 -10.95 -8.40 9.88
N GLY A 90 -11.77 -8.77 8.87
CA GLY A 90 -13.22 -8.81 8.99
C GLY A 90 -13.94 -7.46 9.00
N THR A 91 -13.22 -6.38 8.74
CA THR A 91 -13.77 -5.02 8.68
C THR A 91 -13.32 -4.32 7.42
N LYS A 92 -13.92 -3.16 7.13
CA LYS A 92 -13.45 -2.22 6.09
C LYS A 92 -12.72 -1.03 6.70
N GLU A 93 -11.98 -1.24 7.77
CA GLU A 93 -11.16 -0.21 8.41
C GLU A 93 -9.70 -0.37 7.98
N LEU A 94 -9.17 0.60 7.27
CA LEU A 94 -7.77 0.67 6.87
C LEU A 94 -6.98 1.47 7.91
N TYR A 95 -5.88 0.89 8.38
CA TYR A 95 -4.93 1.58 9.25
C TYR A 95 -3.64 1.83 8.48
N ILE A 96 -3.14 3.06 8.57
CA ILE A 96 -1.99 3.53 7.81
C ILE A 96 -0.97 4.08 8.78
N SER A 97 0.27 3.55 8.72
CA SER A 97 1.38 4.16 9.44
C SER A 97 2.03 5.22 8.55
N THR A 98 2.18 6.40 9.10
CA THR A 98 2.81 7.55 8.43
C THR A 98 3.61 8.38 9.41
N ALA A 99 4.47 9.23 8.89
CA ALA A 99 5.28 10.13 9.68
C ALA A 99 5.47 11.45 8.95
N ASP A 100 5.85 12.46 9.71
CA ASP A 100 6.21 13.76 9.19
C ASP A 100 7.72 13.95 9.32
N ASP A 101 8.38 14.15 8.17
CA ASP A 101 9.83 14.34 8.10
C ASP A 101 10.25 15.79 8.35
N LEU A 102 9.34 16.74 8.13
CA LEU A 102 9.68 18.17 8.13
C LEU A 102 9.45 18.87 9.47
N THR A 103 8.57 18.36 10.32
CA THR A 103 8.11 19.08 11.52
C THR A 103 8.51 18.44 12.82
N ASP A 104 9.16 17.31 12.84
CA ASP A 104 9.53 16.57 14.06
C ASP A 104 8.33 16.26 14.99
N GLU A 105 7.12 16.27 14.42
CA GLU A 105 5.88 15.99 15.17
C GLU A 105 5.66 14.51 15.43
N GLY A 106 6.50 13.65 14.83
CA GLY A 106 6.51 12.21 15.11
C GLY A 106 5.77 11.38 14.08
N SER A 107 5.31 10.23 14.53
CA SER A 107 4.64 9.22 13.71
C SER A 107 3.18 9.08 14.11
N TRP A 108 2.35 8.71 13.15
CA TRP A 108 0.90 8.61 13.31
C TRP A 108 0.38 7.29 12.78
N ILE A 109 -0.70 6.82 13.40
CA ILE A 109 -1.56 5.79 12.81
C ILE A 109 -2.85 6.48 12.36
N MET A 110 -3.04 6.52 11.06
CA MET A 110 -4.24 7.09 10.46
C MET A 110 -5.26 5.99 10.17
N LYS A 111 -6.53 6.35 10.14
CA LYS A 111 -7.63 5.45 9.81
C LYS A 111 -8.39 5.98 8.61
N ALA A 112 -8.73 5.08 7.68
CA ALA A 112 -9.50 5.41 6.49
C ALA A 112 -10.45 4.26 6.15
N PRO A 113 -11.50 4.49 5.35
CA PRO A 113 -12.29 3.41 4.78
C PRO A 113 -11.46 2.59 3.80
N ALA A 114 -11.57 1.27 3.88
CA ALA A 114 -11.01 0.35 2.91
C ALA A 114 -12.03 0.04 1.81
N LEU A 115 -11.54 -0.45 0.67
CA LEU A 115 -12.38 -0.84 -0.47
C LEU A 115 -12.98 -2.24 -0.31
N GLY A 116 -12.27 -3.12 0.38
CA GLY A 116 -12.73 -4.46 0.71
C GLY A 116 -12.50 -4.79 2.18
N GLU A 117 -13.02 -5.92 2.63
CA GLU A 117 -12.80 -6.38 4.00
C GLU A 117 -11.38 -6.91 4.19
N GLY A 118 -10.85 -6.71 5.38
CA GLY A 118 -9.59 -7.31 5.79
C GLY A 118 -9.66 -8.84 5.80
N ASN A 119 -8.58 -9.47 5.34
CA ASN A 119 -8.52 -10.93 5.23
C ASN A 119 -8.44 -11.57 6.62
N LYS A 120 -9.48 -12.29 7.03
CA LYS A 120 -9.55 -12.97 8.33
C LYS A 120 -8.50 -14.07 8.49
N LYS A 121 -8.02 -14.65 7.38
CA LYS A 121 -7.01 -15.72 7.40
C LYS A 121 -5.58 -15.22 7.50
N ALA A 122 -5.33 -13.93 7.31
CA ALA A 122 -3.99 -13.37 7.30
C ALA A 122 -3.21 -13.60 8.60
N PHE A 123 -3.91 -13.82 9.71
CA PHE A 123 -3.31 -13.99 11.04
C PHE A 123 -3.66 -15.32 11.70
N GLN A 124 -4.15 -16.29 10.93
CA GLN A 124 -4.40 -17.63 11.44
C GLN A 124 -3.13 -18.46 11.31
N PHE A 125 -2.49 -18.70 12.43
CA PHE A 125 -1.39 -19.65 12.54
C PHE A 125 -1.96 -20.99 12.93
N THR A 126 -1.80 -21.98 12.09
CA THR A 126 -2.18 -23.35 12.37
C THR A 126 -0.94 -24.19 12.65
#